data_f22e2954895a03dd0c6bd404382484ab
#
_entry.id   f22e2954895a03dd0c6bd404382484ab
#
_cell.length_a   1.000
_cell.length_b   1.000
_cell.length_c   1.000
_cell.angle_alpha   90.00
_cell.angle_beta   90.00
_cell.angle_gamma   90.00
#
_symmetry.space_group_name_H-M   'P 1'
#
loop_
_entity.id
_entity.type
_entity.pdbx_description
1 polymer ?
#
loop_
_entity_poly.entity_id
_entity_poly.type
_entity_poly.pdbx_seq_one_letter_code
_entity_poly.pdbx_strand_id
1 'polypeptide(L)'
;MDSLLNLLNEYELFNNIFPGIIFFYFSSLQNYIPNFDKIDIYEKLFLYYFIGLIISRIGSLFLEPFFLKLEIIKFADYSKFLKAEEKDSKIHILVLVNNMYRSFCIVFSFSFFWLIYKNDFLFYTLLPRLLIILFLFILFVYSYRKQTEYIRKRVENFQINKEEPKNEI
;
A
#
# COMPACT_ATOMS: atom_id res chain seq x y z
N MET A 1 -9.31 5.53 24.99
CA MET A 1 -8.58 5.00 23.82
C MET A 1 -9.50 4.19 22.91
N ASP A 2 -10.42 3.39 23.49
CA ASP A 2 -11.36 2.55 22.73
C ASP A 2 -12.36 3.32 21.87
N SER A 3 -12.74 4.55 22.27
CA SER A 3 -13.66 5.39 21.50
C SER A 3 -13.04 5.96 20.20
N LEU A 4 -11.73 6.17 20.17
CA LEU A 4 -11.01 6.64 18.97
C LEU A 4 -10.77 5.51 17.96
N LEU A 5 -10.43 4.31 18.46
CA LEU A 5 -10.25 3.13 17.60
C LEU A 5 -11.56 2.72 16.91
N ASN A 6 -12.71 2.92 17.59
CA ASN A 6 -14.03 2.66 17.02
C ASN A 6 -14.46 3.67 15.93
N LEU A 7 -13.79 4.84 15.84
CA LEU A 7 -14.02 5.83 14.79
C LEU A 7 -13.21 5.57 13.52
N LEU A 8 -12.13 4.77 13.63
CA LEU A 8 -11.28 4.43 12.50
C LEU A 8 -11.81 3.15 11.86
N ASN A 9 -12.22 3.26 10.61
CA ASN A 9 -12.59 2.07 9.85
C ASN A 9 -11.34 1.33 9.33
N GLU A 10 -11.52 0.08 8.88
CA GLU A 10 -10.43 -0.75 8.35
C GLU A 10 -9.70 -0.08 7.19
N TYR A 11 -10.42 0.68 6.36
CA TYR A 11 -9.86 1.42 5.23
C TYR A 11 -8.82 2.44 5.70
N GLU A 12 -9.14 3.23 6.72
CA GLU A 12 -8.26 4.28 7.22
C GLU A 12 -7.00 3.71 7.87
N LEU A 13 -7.14 2.62 8.62
CA LEU A 13 -6.01 1.92 9.22
C LEU A 13 -5.03 1.41 8.16
N PHE A 14 -5.52 0.59 7.23
CA PHE A 14 -4.65 -0.08 6.25
C PHE A 14 -4.09 0.86 5.20
N ASN A 15 -4.87 1.81 4.71
CA ASN A 15 -4.46 2.64 3.58
C ASN A 15 -3.77 3.94 3.97
N ASN A 16 -4.04 4.47 5.17
CA ASN A 16 -3.51 5.75 5.59
C ASN A 16 -2.58 5.60 6.80
N ILE A 17 -3.04 5.03 7.91
CA ILE A 17 -2.26 5.06 9.15
C ILE A 17 -1.01 4.19 9.05
N PHE A 18 -1.11 2.94 8.59
CA PHE A 18 0.05 2.05 8.49
C PHE A 18 1.15 2.57 7.56
N PRO A 19 0.87 3.02 6.33
CA PRO A 19 1.89 3.64 5.49
C PRO A 19 2.51 4.89 6.13
N GLY A 20 1.70 5.70 6.83
CA GLY A 20 2.19 6.86 7.56
C GLY A 20 3.14 6.50 8.69
N ILE A 21 2.80 5.51 9.54
CA ILE A 21 3.67 5.02 10.61
C ILE A 21 5.00 4.52 10.04
N ILE A 22 4.95 3.69 9.00
CA ILE A 22 6.17 3.14 8.38
C ILE A 22 7.03 4.26 7.78
N PHE A 23 6.42 5.23 7.10
CA PHE A 23 7.13 6.40 6.59
C PHE A 23 7.84 7.17 7.71
N PHE A 24 7.16 7.48 8.81
CA PHE A 24 7.75 8.18 9.94
C PHE A 24 8.85 7.37 10.62
N TYR A 25 8.68 6.05 10.76
CA TYR A 25 9.71 5.18 11.30
C TYR A 25 10.99 5.24 10.47
N PHE A 26 10.90 5.07 9.15
CA PHE A 26 12.05 5.17 8.25
C PHE A 26 12.64 6.59 8.22
N SER A 27 11.79 7.62 8.30
CA SER A 27 12.21 9.01 8.38
C SER A 27 12.98 9.32 9.66
N SER A 28 12.55 8.76 10.79
CA SER A 28 13.23 8.89 12.08
C SER A 28 14.60 8.21 12.07
N LEU A 29 14.70 6.99 11.53
CA LEU A 29 15.98 6.29 11.37
C LEU A 29 17.00 7.07 10.53
N GLN A 30 16.52 7.96 9.67
CA GLN A 30 17.33 8.77 8.77
C GLN A 30 17.47 10.23 9.23
N ASN A 31 16.99 10.56 10.44
CA ASN A 31 17.01 11.91 11.02
C ASN A 31 16.34 12.99 10.15
N TYR A 32 15.22 12.67 9.47
CA TYR A 32 14.46 13.65 8.67
C TYR A 32 13.65 14.61 9.52
N ILE A 33 13.07 14.09 10.62
CA ILE A 33 12.14 14.84 11.46
C ILE A 33 12.75 14.98 12.83
N PRO A 34 13.38 16.13 13.12
CA PRO A 34 13.92 16.39 14.45
C PRO A 34 12.79 16.56 15.45
N ASN A 35 13.01 16.12 16.69
CA ASN A 35 12.10 16.29 17.84
C ASN A 35 10.73 15.61 17.72
N PHE A 36 10.58 14.61 16.85
CA PHE A 36 9.31 13.86 16.72
C PHE A 36 8.86 13.22 18.04
N ASP A 37 9.79 12.85 18.90
CA ASP A 37 9.50 12.27 20.22
C ASP A 37 8.77 13.22 21.17
N LYS A 38 8.90 14.53 20.97
CA LYS A 38 8.25 15.57 21.80
C LYS A 38 6.80 15.88 21.41
N ILE A 39 6.34 15.34 20.29
CA ILE A 39 4.98 15.55 19.78
C ILE A 39 4.01 14.68 20.56
N ASP A 40 2.82 15.20 20.92
CA ASP A 40 1.77 14.44 21.59
C ASP A 40 1.24 13.29 20.74
N ILE A 41 0.67 12.26 21.38
CA ILE A 41 0.18 11.06 20.70
C ILE A 41 -0.93 11.36 19.69
N TYR A 42 -1.81 12.32 20.00
CA TYR A 42 -2.90 12.70 19.09
C TYR A 42 -2.38 13.41 17.84
N GLU A 43 -1.40 14.29 18.02
CA GLU A 43 -0.71 14.96 16.90
C GLU A 43 0.05 13.95 16.04
N LYS A 44 0.71 12.96 16.65
CA LYS A 44 1.37 11.87 15.92
C LYS A 44 0.37 11.06 15.07
N LEU A 45 -0.78 10.70 15.64
CA LEU A 45 -1.82 9.97 14.91
C LEU A 45 -2.35 10.79 13.73
N PHE A 46 -2.58 12.09 13.93
CA PHE A 46 -2.99 12.98 12.84
C PHE A 46 -1.93 13.05 11.74
N LEU A 47 -0.66 13.19 12.10
CA LEU A 47 0.44 13.22 11.13
C LEU A 47 0.57 11.90 10.37
N TYR A 48 0.46 10.75 11.05
CA TYR A 48 0.48 9.43 10.41
C TYR A 48 -0.65 9.30 9.39
N TYR A 49 -1.86 9.66 9.78
CA TYR A 49 -3.02 9.64 8.90
C TYR A 49 -2.82 10.54 7.68
N PHE A 50 -2.43 11.80 7.90
CA PHE A 50 -2.28 12.81 6.85
C PHE A 50 -1.19 12.43 5.84
N ILE A 51 -0.01 12.04 6.32
CA ILE A 51 1.10 11.60 5.45
C ILE A 51 0.73 10.31 4.72
N GLY A 52 0.10 9.36 5.38
CA GLY A 52 -0.34 8.14 4.74
C GLY A 52 -1.37 8.38 3.64
N LEU A 53 -2.28 9.34 3.85
CA LEU A 53 -3.24 9.78 2.82
C LEU A 53 -2.51 10.35 1.60
N ILE A 54 -1.50 11.19 1.79
CA ILE A 54 -0.67 11.74 0.71
C ILE A 54 0.04 10.60 -0.03
N ILE A 55 0.67 9.68 0.68
CA ILE A 55 1.36 8.51 0.12
C ILE A 55 0.40 7.66 -0.71
N SER A 56 -0.78 7.37 -0.19
CA SER A 56 -1.82 6.61 -0.89
C SER A 56 -2.25 7.31 -2.19
N ARG A 57 -2.39 8.64 -2.19
CA ARG A 57 -2.73 9.43 -3.39
C ARG A 57 -1.61 9.44 -4.42
N ILE A 58 -0.36 9.61 -3.99
CA ILE A 58 0.80 9.50 -4.88
C ILE A 58 0.84 8.11 -5.52
N GLY A 59 0.60 7.06 -4.75
CA GLY A 59 0.54 5.69 -5.26
C GLY A 59 -0.53 5.50 -6.34
N SER A 60 -1.72 6.06 -6.14
CA SER A 60 -2.83 5.98 -7.09
C SER A 60 -2.60 6.81 -8.35
N LEU A 61 -2.04 8.01 -8.21
CA LEU A 61 -1.90 8.95 -9.33
C LEU A 61 -0.68 8.68 -10.20
N PHE A 62 0.40 8.14 -9.64
CA PHE A 62 1.67 7.98 -10.35
C PHE A 62 2.11 6.52 -10.47
N LEU A 63 2.17 5.78 -9.37
CA LEU A 63 2.70 4.41 -9.39
C LEU A 63 1.77 3.45 -10.14
N GLU A 64 0.48 3.52 -9.90
CA GLU A 64 -0.52 2.64 -10.50
C GLU A 64 -0.57 2.80 -12.03
N PRO A 65 -0.72 4.01 -12.61
CA PRO A 65 -0.66 4.19 -14.07
C PRO A 65 0.68 3.76 -14.67
N PHE A 66 1.79 3.99 -13.95
CA PHE A 66 3.10 3.55 -14.37
C PHE A 66 3.21 2.02 -14.45
N PHE A 67 2.70 1.30 -13.45
CA PHE A 67 2.70 -0.16 -13.44
C PHE A 67 1.73 -0.76 -14.46
N LEU A 68 0.61 -0.12 -14.73
CA LEU A 68 -0.30 -0.50 -15.82
C LEU A 68 0.39 -0.36 -17.17
N LYS A 69 1.07 0.77 -17.41
CA LYS A 69 1.80 1.01 -18.67
C LYS A 69 2.94 0.01 -18.91
N LEU A 70 3.60 -0.42 -17.84
CA LEU A 70 4.66 -1.44 -17.91
C LEU A 70 4.11 -2.88 -17.88
N GLU A 71 2.81 -3.07 -17.88
CA GLU A 71 2.15 -4.37 -17.74
C GLU A 71 2.55 -5.18 -16.50
N ILE A 72 3.04 -4.51 -15.46
CA ILE A 72 3.37 -5.14 -14.18
C ILE A 72 2.12 -5.62 -13.48
N ILE A 73 1.03 -4.84 -13.56
CA ILE A 73 -0.29 -5.16 -13.01
C ILE A 73 -1.35 -5.09 -14.10
N LYS A 74 -2.45 -5.86 -13.92
CA LYS A 74 -3.64 -5.82 -14.78
C LYS A 74 -4.87 -5.94 -13.90
N PHE A 75 -5.82 -5.00 -14.03
CA PHE A 75 -7.08 -5.05 -13.30
C PHE A 75 -8.14 -5.88 -14.04
N ALA A 76 -9.13 -6.33 -13.31
CA ALA A 76 -10.36 -6.83 -13.89
C ALA A 76 -11.18 -5.70 -14.52
N ASP A 77 -12.12 -6.05 -15.40
CA ASP A 77 -13.12 -5.10 -15.89
C ASP A 77 -13.92 -4.50 -14.73
N TYR A 78 -14.07 -3.17 -14.74
CA TYR A 78 -14.68 -2.44 -13.64
C TYR A 78 -16.11 -2.87 -13.36
N SER A 79 -16.90 -3.12 -14.41
CA SER A 79 -18.29 -3.55 -14.28
C SER A 79 -18.42 -4.93 -13.64
N LYS A 80 -17.46 -5.83 -13.95
CA LYS A 80 -17.39 -7.16 -13.35
C LYS A 80 -16.94 -7.10 -11.90
N PHE A 81 -15.99 -6.21 -11.61
CA PHE A 81 -15.49 -5.98 -10.26
C PHE A 81 -16.61 -5.54 -9.32
N LEU A 82 -17.40 -4.53 -9.68
CA LEU A 82 -18.51 -4.04 -8.85
C LEU A 82 -19.52 -5.15 -8.52
N LYS A 83 -19.92 -5.94 -9.52
CA LYS A 83 -20.85 -7.06 -9.32
C LYS A 83 -20.30 -8.16 -8.42
N ALA A 84 -18.99 -8.38 -8.46
CA ALA A 84 -18.34 -9.37 -7.62
C ALA A 84 -18.17 -8.86 -6.18
N GLU A 85 -17.82 -7.59 -6.00
CA GLU A 85 -17.63 -6.96 -4.69
C GLU A 85 -18.91 -6.91 -3.88
N GLU A 86 -20.06 -6.59 -4.51
CA GLU A 86 -21.39 -6.60 -3.86
C GLU A 86 -21.74 -7.96 -3.23
N LYS A 87 -21.23 -9.06 -3.80
CA LYS A 87 -21.59 -10.42 -3.40
C LYS A 87 -20.50 -11.15 -2.61
N ASP A 88 -19.27 -10.69 -2.70
CA ASP A 88 -18.12 -11.29 -2.03
C ASP A 88 -17.37 -10.24 -1.22
N SER A 89 -17.73 -10.12 0.06
CA SER A 89 -17.12 -9.18 1.01
C SER A 89 -15.59 -9.34 1.15
N LYS A 90 -15.03 -10.52 0.80
CA LYS A 90 -13.58 -10.72 0.83
C LYS A 90 -12.86 -9.89 -0.22
N ILE A 91 -13.52 -9.56 -1.35
CA ILE A 91 -12.92 -8.70 -2.39
C ILE A 91 -12.58 -7.34 -1.81
N HIS A 92 -13.47 -6.76 -1.01
CA HIS A 92 -13.22 -5.48 -0.33
C HIS A 92 -11.94 -5.51 0.52
N ILE A 93 -11.79 -6.52 1.39
CA ILE A 93 -10.59 -6.67 2.23
C ILE A 93 -9.33 -6.86 1.37
N LEU A 94 -9.42 -7.65 0.30
CA LEU A 94 -8.28 -7.86 -0.62
C LEU A 94 -7.84 -6.56 -1.29
N VAL A 95 -8.80 -5.67 -1.64
CA VAL A 95 -8.52 -4.34 -2.21
C VAL A 95 -7.84 -3.43 -1.18
N LEU A 96 -8.29 -3.45 0.09
CA LEU A 96 -7.64 -2.69 1.16
C LEU A 96 -6.16 -3.08 1.30
N VAL A 97 -5.88 -4.37 1.37
CA VAL A 97 -4.50 -4.89 1.46
C VAL A 97 -3.69 -4.55 0.21
N ASN A 98 -4.31 -4.62 -0.97
CA ASN A 98 -3.66 -4.26 -2.23
C ASN A 98 -3.23 -2.79 -2.27
N ASN A 99 -4.11 -1.89 -1.83
CA ASN A 99 -3.82 -0.46 -1.72
C ASN A 99 -2.70 -0.17 -0.71
N MET A 100 -2.67 -0.90 0.41
CA MET A 100 -1.59 -0.82 1.38
C MET A 100 -0.23 -1.21 0.76
N TYR A 101 -0.16 -2.31 -0.01
CA TYR A 101 1.07 -2.71 -0.70
C TYR A 101 1.54 -1.64 -1.69
N ARG A 102 0.62 -1.03 -2.44
CA ARG A 102 0.92 0.10 -3.33
C ARG A 102 1.53 1.27 -2.56
N SER A 103 0.97 1.62 -1.42
CA SER A 103 1.46 2.70 -0.56
C SER A 103 2.87 2.40 -0.03
N PHE A 104 3.16 1.16 0.35
CA PHE A 104 4.50 0.75 0.77
C PHE A 104 5.54 0.85 -0.35
N CYS A 105 5.17 0.57 -1.60
CA CYS A 105 6.06 0.83 -2.73
C CYS A 105 6.48 2.30 -2.79
N ILE A 106 5.58 3.24 -2.52
CA ILE A 106 5.90 4.68 -2.47
C ILE A 106 6.83 5.00 -1.30
N VAL A 107 6.54 4.49 -0.09
CA VAL A 107 7.37 4.72 1.10
C VAL A 107 8.81 4.26 0.86
N PHE A 108 9.01 3.05 0.33
CA PHE A 108 10.35 2.53 0.08
C PHE A 108 11.04 3.19 -1.11
N SER A 109 10.31 3.59 -2.15
CA SER A 109 10.86 4.43 -3.22
C SER A 109 11.41 5.74 -2.68
N PHE A 110 10.62 6.44 -1.86
CA PHE A 110 11.04 7.70 -1.25
C PHE A 110 12.26 7.53 -0.35
N SER A 111 12.25 6.49 0.50
CA SER A 111 13.38 6.18 1.39
C SER A 111 14.65 5.85 0.60
N PHE A 112 14.53 5.16 -0.54
CA PHE A 112 15.66 4.82 -1.41
C PHE A 112 16.29 6.07 -2.04
N PHE A 113 15.49 6.91 -2.68
CA PHE A 113 15.98 8.13 -3.32
C PHE A 113 16.57 9.12 -2.31
N TRP A 114 15.99 9.19 -1.13
CA TRP A 114 16.51 10.07 -0.09
C TRP A 114 17.86 9.60 0.45
N LEU A 115 18.06 8.30 0.67
CA LEU A 115 19.37 7.80 1.09
C LEU A 115 20.46 8.14 0.06
N ILE A 116 20.13 8.06 -1.23
CA ILE A 116 21.06 8.46 -2.30
C ILE A 116 21.33 9.96 -2.26
N TYR A 117 20.29 10.77 -2.07
CA TYR A 117 20.41 12.24 -2.04
C TYR A 117 21.25 12.73 -0.87
N LYS A 118 21.08 12.17 0.33
CA LYS A 118 21.77 12.58 1.54
C LYS A 118 23.27 12.32 1.52
N ASN A 119 23.73 11.43 0.65
CA ASN A 119 25.14 11.14 0.35
C ASN A 119 26.04 11.05 1.61
N ASP A 120 25.56 10.30 2.62
CA ASP A 120 26.36 9.99 3.81
C ASP A 120 27.60 9.19 3.37
N PHE A 121 28.74 9.84 3.41
CA PHE A 121 30.03 9.51 2.77
C PHE A 121 30.66 8.16 3.19
N LEU A 122 30.04 7.41 4.09
CA LEU A 122 30.52 6.09 4.51
C LEU A 122 29.81 4.98 3.70
N PHE A 123 30.39 4.65 2.55
CA PHE A 123 29.93 3.59 1.64
C PHE A 123 29.58 2.28 2.37
N TYR A 124 30.35 1.90 3.38
CA TYR A 124 30.14 0.67 4.16
C TYR A 124 28.84 0.67 4.98
N THR A 125 28.36 1.82 5.43
CA THR A 125 27.09 1.93 6.18
C THR A 125 25.89 2.21 5.28
N LEU A 126 26.12 2.85 4.14
CA LEU A 126 25.08 3.19 3.15
C LEU A 126 24.62 1.95 2.39
N LEU A 127 25.57 1.12 1.90
CA LEU A 127 25.28 -0.02 1.05
C LEU A 127 24.31 -1.03 1.69
N PRO A 128 24.49 -1.49 2.93
CA PRO A 128 23.54 -2.42 3.55
C PRO A 128 22.14 -1.82 3.69
N ARG A 129 22.00 -0.52 4.01
CA ARG A 129 20.72 0.18 4.12
C ARG A 129 20.01 0.26 2.77
N LEU A 130 20.74 0.61 1.71
CA LEU A 130 20.20 0.63 0.35
C LEU A 130 19.71 -0.75 -0.09
N LEU A 131 20.48 -1.80 0.19
CA LEU A 131 20.12 -3.17 -0.15
C LEU A 131 18.83 -3.62 0.58
N ILE A 132 18.71 -3.30 1.86
CA ILE A 132 17.50 -3.61 2.63
C ILE A 132 16.28 -2.88 2.05
N ILE A 133 16.39 -1.57 1.78
CA ILE A 133 15.28 -0.78 1.24
C ILE A 133 14.91 -1.25 -0.17
N LEU A 134 15.91 -1.54 -1.00
CA LEU A 134 15.69 -2.08 -2.34
C LEU A 134 14.99 -3.46 -2.28
N PHE A 135 15.43 -4.33 -1.38
CA PHE A 135 14.77 -5.61 -1.15
C PHE A 135 13.31 -5.44 -0.73
N LEU A 136 13.02 -4.55 0.22
CA LEU A 136 11.65 -4.25 0.65
C LEU A 136 10.82 -3.67 -0.49
N PHE A 137 11.38 -2.76 -1.27
CA PHE A 137 10.71 -2.21 -2.46
C PHE A 137 10.29 -3.33 -3.44
N ILE A 138 11.25 -4.18 -3.83
CA ILE A 138 10.99 -5.30 -4.75
C ILE A 138 9.94 -6.26 -4.16
N LEU A 139 10.05 -6.58 -2.87
CA LEU A 139 9.09 -7.43 -2.17
C LEU A 139 7.66 -6.87 -2.25
N PHE A 140 7.48 -5.56 -2.01
CA PHE A 140 6.16 -4.95 -2.06
C PHE A 140 5.64 -4.73 -3.48
N VAL A 141 6.50 -4.49 -4.45
CA VAL A 141 6.11 -4.50 -5.88
C VAL A 141 5.59 -5.89 -6.28
N TYR A 142 6.29 -6.94 -5.89
CA TYR A 142 5.85 -8.31 -6.17
C TYR A 142 4.55 -8.66 -5.43
N SER A 143 4.42 -8.25 -4.17
CA SER A 143 3.21 -8.44 -3.36
C SER A 143 2.01 -7.72 -3.97
N TYR A 144 2.19 -6.47 -4.41
CA TYR A 144 1.16 -5.68 -5.07
C TYR A 144 0.71 -6.35 -6.37
N ARG A 145 1.65 -6.78 -7.22
CA ARG A 145 1.36 -7.52 -8.46
C ARG A 145 0.58 -8.81 -8.18
N LYS A 146 1.07 -9.64 -7.25
CA LYS A 146 0.45 -10.91 -6.90
C LYS A 146 -0.96 -10.72 -6.35
N GLN A 147 -1.15 -9.73 -5.48
CA GLN A 147 -2.46 -9.41 -4.90
C GLN A 147 -3.44 -8.90 -5.96
N THR A 148 -3.01 -7.99 -6.84
CA THR A 148 -3.83 -7.51 -7.96
C THR A 148 -4.27 -8.65 -8.87
N GLU A 149 -3.37 -9.56 -9.22
CA GLU A 149 -3.68 -10.74 -10.02
C GLU A 149 -4.65 -11.69 -9.31
N TYR A 150 -4.51 -11.86 -8.00
CA TYR A 150 -5.42 -12.68 -7.21
C TYR A 150 -6.84 -12.09 -7.20
N ILE A 151 -6.96 -10.77 -7.02
CA ILE A 151 -8.25 -10.06 -7.09
C ILE A 151 -8.87 -10.25 -8.48
N ARG A 152 -8.09 -10.01 -9.54
CA ARG A 152 -8.55 -10.17 -10.93
C ARG A 152 -9.11 -11.56 -11.19
N LYS A 153 -8.38 -12.62 -10.85
CA LYS A 153 -8.81 -14.01 -11.02
C LYS A 153 -10.08 -14.33 -10.21
N ARG A 154 -10.17 -13.78 -8.99
CA ARG A 154 -11.35 -13.98 -8.15
C ARG A 154 -12.60 -13.36 -8.76
N VAL A 155 -12.48 -12.15 -9.32
CA VAL A 155 -13.56 -11.46 -10.04
C VAL A 155 -13.97 -12.24 -11.31
N GLU A 156 -13.00 -12.72 -12.09
CA GLU A 156 -13.25 -13.50 -13.31
C GLU A 156 -13.95 -14.84 -12.99
N ASN A 157 -13.48 -15.59 -11.99
CA ASN A 157 -14.10 -16.85 -11.57
C ASN A 157 -15.53 -16.67 -11.05
N PHE A 158 -15.82 -15.54 -10.42
CA PHE A 158 -17.17 -15.22 -9.97
C PHE A 158 -18.16 -15.12 -11.14
N GLN A 159 -17.71 -14.69 -12.32
CA GLN A 159 -18.55 -14.60 -13.53
C GLN A 159 -18.79 -15.97 -14.15
N ILE A 160 -17.78 -16.83 -14.24
CA ILE A 160 -17.88 -18.18 -14.82
C ILE A 160 -18.92 -19.02 -14.08
N ASN A 161 -18.90 -19.01 -12.74
CA ASN A 161 -19.86 -19.72 -11.91
C ASN A 161 -21.33 -19.22 -12.04
N LYS A 162 -21.56 -18.09 -12.71
CA LYS A 162 -22.87 -17.56 -13.00
C LYS A 162 -23.40 -17.92 -14.37
N GLU A 163 -22.50 -18.17 -15.33
CA GLU A 163 -22.85 -18.50 -16.70
C GLU A 163 -23.15 -20.01 -16.87
N GLU A 164 -22.76 -20.84 -15.90
CA GLU A 164 -23.25 -22.22 -15.82
C GLU A 164 -24.57 -22.23 -15.07
N PRO A 165 -25.75 -22.25 -15.76
CA PRO A 165 -27.00 -22.56 -15.08
C PRO A 165 -26.88 -23.99 -14.53
N LYS A 166 -27.22 -24.15 -13.25
CA LYS A 166 -27.42 -25.47 -12.68
C LYS A 166 -28.48 -26.20 -13.54
N ASN A 167 -27.99 -26.97 -14.48
CA ASN A 167 -28.79 -28.06 -15.08
C ASN A 167 -28.90 -29.15 -14.00
N GLU A 168 -29.73 -28.91 -12.99
CA GLU A 168 -30.25 -29.97 -12.14
C GLU A 168 -31.61 -30.38 -12.72
N ILE A 169 -31.57 -31.59 -13.32
CA ILE A 169 -32.72 -32.42 -13.67
C ILE A 169 -33.41 -32.85 -12.37
#